data_be11990bfe11b4b62f30d35da8593058
#
_entry.id   be11990bfe11b4b62f30d35da8593058
#
_cell.length_a   1.000
_cell.length_b   1.000
_cell.length_c   1.000
_cell.angle_alpha   90.00
_cell.angle_beta   90.00
_cell.angle_gamma   90.00
#
_symmetry.space_group_name_H-M   'P 1'
#
loop_
_entity.id
_entity.type
_entity.pdbx_description
1 polymer ?
#
loop_
_entity_poly.entity_id
_entity_poly.type
_entity_poly.pdbx_seq_one_letter_code
_entity_poly.pdbx_strand_id
1 'polypeptide(L)'
;MISLEVSLRHLAWSNQKVFTYFSAAPEEVFGLTAAEGEWPVGRLLTHLAGSSQWYRYCLNGTLWTDLKPIVNAEVAAEYLPIMTDLDQVLLDNVALADEELTIDADGEIIKATRSLILSQAVVHAAEHKGQIATILKQHGHHLDLDELDVWAFIAETQSDA
;
A
#
# COMPACT_ATOMS: atom_id res chain seq x y z
N MET A 1 -22.40 -8.36 -3.06
CA MET A 1 -21.12 -8.48 -3.83
C MET A 1 -20.21 -7.39 -3.30
N ILE A 2 -18.99 -7.70 -2.89
CA ILE A 2 -18.02 -6.66 -2.46
C ILE A 2 -17.62 -5.89 -3.72
N SER A 3 -17.77 -4.57 -3.69
CA SER A 3 -17.33 -3.71 -4.79
C SER A 3 -15.80 -3.52 -4.70
N LEU A 4 -15.11 -3.73 -5.81
CA LEU A 4 -13.66 -3.45 -5.90
C LEU A 4 -13.36 -1.98 -5.58
N GLU A 5 -14.25 -1.07 -5.96
CA GLU A 5 -14.15 0.35 -5.61
C GLU A 5 -14.12 0.56 -4.08
N VAL A 6 -15.01 -0.09 -3.34
CA VAL A 6 -15.02 0.01 -1.86
C VAL A 6 -13.72 -0.54 -1.26
N SER A 7 -13.20 -1.65 -1.81
CA SER A 7 -11.92 -2.21 -1.36
C SER A 7 -10.74 -1.27 -1.63
N LEU A 8 -10.74 -0.56 -2.76
CA LEU A 8 -9.71 0.42 -3.09
C LEU A 8 -9.82 1.71 -2.26
N ARG A 9 -11.04 2.16 -1.95
CA ARG A 9 -11.25 3.28 -1.01
C ARG A 9 -10.73 2.93 0.39
N HIS A 10 -11.01 1.72 0.86
CA HIS A 10 -10.47 1.21 2.12
C HIS A 10 -8.94 1.11 2.05
N LEU A 11 -8.36 0.62 0.94
CA LEU A 11 -6.92 0.55 0.73
C LEU A 11 -6.28 1.95 0.86
N ALA A 12 -6.79 2.95 0.14
CA ALA A 12 -6.29 4.32 0.18
C ALA A 12 -6.34 4.91 1.60
N TRP A 13 -7.48 4.77 2.27
CA TRP A 13 -7.66 5.20 3.65
C TRP A 13 -6.67 4.51 4.61
N SER A 14 -6.53 3.19 4.53
CA SER A 14 -5.62 2.44 5.41
C SER A 14 -4.13 2.71 5.09
N ASN A 15 -3.77 3.01 3.83
CA ASN A 15 -2.43 3.46 3.47
C ASN A 15 -2.10 4.78 4.17
N GLN A 16 -3.00 5.77 4.12
CA GLN A 16 -2.80 7.04 4.81
C GLN A 16 -2.59 6.85 6.32
N LYS A 17 -3.39 5.99 6.95
CA LYS A 17 -3.23 5.68 8.38
C LYS A 17 -1.87 5.05 8.70
N VAL A 18 -1.45 4.07 7.90
CA VAL A 18 -0.13 3.41 8.08
C VAL A 18 1.01 4.40 7.92
N PHE A 19 1.04 5.18 6.84
CA PHE A 19 2.14 6.14 6.63
C PHE A 19 2.09 7.30 7.65
N THR A 20 0.91 7.71 8.13
CA THR A 20 0.77 8.65 9.25
C THR A 20 1.36 8.07 10.53
N TYR A 21 1.09 6.82 10.87
CA TYR A 21 1.72 6.15 12.03
C TYR A 21 3.25 6.21 11.93
N PHE A 22 3.81 5.84 10.77
CA PHE A 22 5.26 5.83 10.59
C PHE A 22 5.89 7.21 10.50
N SER A 23 5.15 8.25 10.11
CA SER A 23 5.65 9.63 10.13
C SER A 23 5.92 10.18 11.54
N ALA A 24 5.46 9.47 12.57
CA ALA A 24 5.70 9.80 13.99
C ALA A 24 6.38 8.66 14.77
N ALA A 25 6.77 7.58 14.09
CA ALA A 25 7.37 6.41 14.75
C ALA A 25 8.83 6.67 15.17
N PRO A 26 9.32 6.05 16.27
CA PRO A 26 10.72 6.09 16.65
C PRO A 26 11.63 5.48 15.57
N GLU A 27 12.87 5.99 15.47
CA GLU A 27 13.81 5.60 14.40
C GLU A 27 14.11 4.08 14.40
N GLU A 28 14.24 3.48 15.58
CA GLU A 28 14.52 2.05 15.72
C GLU A 28 13.48 1.13 15.08
N VAL A 29 12.23 1.61 14.93
CA VAL A 29 11.13 0.84 14.36
C VAL A 29 11.40 0.43 12.91
N PHE A 30 12.07 1.29 12.14
CA PHE A 30 12.33 1.05 10.72
C PHE A 30 13.32 -0.09 10.44
N GLY A 31 14.17 -0.40 11.42
CA GLY A 31 15.16 -1.48 11.35
C GLY A 31 14.66 -2.83 11.86
N LEU A 32 13.45 -2.90 12.45
CA LEU A 32 12.93 -4.15 13.04
C LEU A 32 12.61 -5.19 11.96
N THR A 33 12.91 -6.45 12.24
CA THR A 33 12.68 -7.61 11.36
C THR A 33 11.96 -8.73 12.10
N ALA A 34 11.27 -9.60 11.38
CA ALA A 34 10.65 -10.81 11.97
C ALA A 34 11.71 -11.84 12.40
N ALA A 35 12.79 -11.97 11.62
CA ALA A 35 13.91 -12.87 11.86
C ALA A 35 15.16 -12.37 11.13
N GLU A 36 16.31 -12.97 11.44
CA GLU A 36 17.58 -12.68 10.74
C GLU A 36 17.44 -12.98 9.23
N GLY A 37 17.85 -12.02 8.40
CA GLY A 37 17.80 -12.13 6.93
C GLY A 37 16.46 -11.70 6.31
N GLU A 38 15.42 -11.47 7.11
CA GLU A 38 14.14 -10.96 6.65
C GLU A 38 14.16 -9.44 6.39
N TRP A 39 13.19 -8.96 5.63
CA TRP A 39 13.09 -7.54 5.33
C TRP A 39 12.71 -6.72 6.56
N PRO A 40 13.44 -5.62 6.83
CA PRO A 40 13.06 -4.70 7.89
C PRO A 40 11.79 -3.92 7.51
N VAL A 41 11.10 -3.40 8.54
CA VAL A 41 9.86 -2.61 8.40
C VAL A 41 10.02 -1.49 7.38
N GLY A 42 11.11 -0.72 7.42
CA GLY A 42 11.33 0.37 6.47
C GLY A 42 11.42 -0.10 5.01
N ARG A 43 12.00 -1.30 4.77
CA ARG A 43 12.01 -1.91 3.44
C ARG A 43 10.62 -2.38 3.00
N LEU A 44 9.82 -2.93 3.90
CA LEU A 44 8.43 -3.32 3.62
C LEU A 44 7.58 -2.11 3.25
N LEU A 45 7.73 -0.98 3.95
CA LEU A 45 7.05 0.28 3.62
C LEU A 45 7.48 0.81 2.26
N THR A 46 8.79 0.81 1.96
CA THR A 46 9.30 1.22 0.64
C THR A 46 8.76 0.31 -0.46
N HIS A 47 8.67 -0.99 -0.20
CA HIS A 47 8.12 -1.98 -1.13
C HIS A 47 6.63 -1.77 -1.39
N LEU A 48 5.83 -1.41 -0.40
CA LEU A 48 4.41 -1.07 -0.58
C LEU A 48 4.25 0.07 -1.60
N ALA A 49 5.01 1.14 -1.46
CA ALA A 49 4.97 2.26 -2.40
C ALA A 49 5.51 1.88 -3.79
N GLY A 50 6.60 1.11 -3.85
CA GLY A 50 7.17 0.59 -5.09
C GLY A 50 6.19 -0.30 -5.85
N SER A 51 5.46 -1.16 -5.15
CA SER A 51 4.43 -2.00 -5.75
C SER A 51 3.25 -1.18 -6.28
N SER A 52 2.86 -0.10 -5.59
CA SER A 52 1.84 0.82 -6.09
C SER A 52 2.29 1.56 -7.36
N GLN A 53 3.58 1.90 -7.47
CA GLN A 53 4.14 2.43 -8.74
C GLN A 53 4.11 1.38 -9.86
N TRP A 54 4.39 0.11 -9.55
CA TRP A 54 4.28 -0.98 -10.50
C TRP A 54 2.85 -1.14 -11.01
N TYR A 55 1.84 -1.11 -10.12
CA TYR A 55 0.44 -1.16 -10.54
C TYR A 55 0.04 0.04 -11.40
N ARG A 56 0.52 1.25 -11.08
CA ARG A 56 0.33 2.43 -11.93
C ARG A 56 0.91 2.22 -13.33
N TYR A 57 2.11 1.66 -13.42
CA TYR A 57 2.72 1.32 -14.70
C TYR A 57 1.88 0.29 -15.47
N CYS A 58 1.46 -0.79 -14.82
CA CYS A 58 0.59 -1.80 -15.44
C CYS A 58 -0.72 -1.23 -15.99
N LEU A 59 -1.30 -0.27 -15.27
CA LEU A 59 -2.62 0.30 -15.60
C LEU A 59 -2.58 1.38 -16.68
N ASN A 60 -1.53 2.19 -16.74
CA ASN A 60 -1.48 3.35 -17.63
C ASN A 60 -0.10 3.64 -18.28
N GLY A 61 0.88 2.76 -18.11
CA GLY A 61 2.21 2.88 -18.70
C GLY A 61 3.12 3.95 -18.08
N THR A 62 2.71 4.60 -16.96
CA THR A 62 3.55 5.61 -16.31
C THR A 62 4.76 4.97 -15.65
N LEU A 63 5.95 5.33 -16.10
CA LEU A 63 7.20 4.82 -15.54
C LEU A 63 7.31 5.19 -14.06
N TRP A 64 7.93 4.29 -13.29
CA TRP A 64 8.25 4.54 -11.89
C TRP A 64 9.39 5.55 -11.74
N THR A 65 9.42 6.18 -10.59
CA THR A 65 10.50 7.06 -10.15
C THR A 65 11.28 6.38 -9.03
N ASP A 66 12.53 6.76 -8.86
CA ASP A 66 13.31 6.28 -7.74
C ASP A 66 12.67 6.70 -6.42
N LEU A 67 12.41 5.70 -5.57
CA LEU A 67 11.90 5.91 -4.22
C LEU A 67 13.06 5.86 -3.23
N LYS A 68 13.12 6.85 -2.33
CA LYS A 68 14.08 6.81 -1.24
C LYS A 68 13.74 5.65 -0.29
N PRO A 69 14.73 4.88 0.21
CA PRO A 69 14.47 3.92 1.28
C PRO A 69 13.89 4.60 2.51
N ILE A 70 12.79 4.08 3.05
CA ILE A 70 12.17 4.61 4.27
C ILE A 70 12.97 4.08 5.46
N VAL A 71 13.75 4.96 6.09
CA VAL A 71 14.65 4.64 7.19
C VAL A 71 14.34 5.38 8.48
N ASN A 72 13.45 6.35 8.44
CA ASN A 72 13.03 7.17 9.58
C ASN A 72 11.67 7.84 9.31
N ALA A 73 11.13 8.49 10.33
CA ALA A 73 9.83 9.16 10.30
C ALA A 73 9.76 10.31 9.29
N GLU A 74 10.85 11.08 9.11
CA GLU A 74 10.89 12.19 8.16
C GLU A 74 10.69 11.70 6.73
N VAL A 75 11.42 10.64 6.34
CA VAL A 75 11.24 10.01 5.02
C VAL A 75 9.86 9.39 4.89
N ALA A 76 9.32 8.74 5.93
CA ALA A 76 7.97 8.20 5.90
C ALA A 76 6.90 9.27 5.66
N ALA A 77 7.08 10.48 6.22
CA ALA A 77 6.20 11.62 5.99
C ALA A 77 6.20 12.10 4.53
N GLU A 78 7.35 12.02 3.83
CA GLU A 78 7.44 12.36 2.41
C GLU A 78 6.56 11.45 1.53
N TYR A 79 6.25 10.23 2.02
CA TYR A 79 5.43 9.25 1.29
C TYR A 79 3.93 9.49 1.39
N LEU A 80 3.43 10.30 2.33
CA LEU A 80 1.99 10.59 2.45
C LEU A 80 1.39 11.13 1.15
N PRO A 81 1.91 12.22 0.54
CA PRO A 81 1.40 12.69 -0.74
C PRO A 81 1.66 11.69 -1.89
N ILE A 82 2.80 10.98 -1.88
CA ILE A 82 3.12 9.98 -2.91
C ILE A 82 2.07 8.87 -2.91
N MET A 83 1.72 8.34 -1.74
CA MET A 83 0.71 7.29 -1.61
C MET A 83 -0.68 7.80 -1.99
N THR A 84 -1.03 9.05 -1.63
CA THR A 84 -2.29 9.66 -2.07
C THR A 84 -2.42 9.65 -3.61
N ASP A 85 -1.37 10.09 -4.29
CA ASP A 85 -1.36 10.13 -5.77
C ASP A 85 -1.43 8.73 -6.39
N LEU A 86 -0.71 7.75 -5.82
CA LEU A 86 -0.72 6.37 -6.30
C LEU A 86 -2.07 5.69 -6.07
N ASP A 87 -2.67 5.87 -4.91
CA ASP A 87 -3.98 5.32 -4.58
C ASP A 87 -5.09 5.94 -5.44
N GLN A 88 -4.96 7.23 -5.78
CA GLN A 88 -5.89 7.90 -6.70
C GLN A 88 -5.86 7.27 -8.09
N VAL A 89 -4.69 6.88 -8.60
CA VAL A 89 -4.60 6.14 -9.88
C VAL A 89 -5.38 4.83 -9.85
N LEU A 90 -5.34 4.08 -8.74
CA LEU A 90 -6.13 2.85 -8.61
C LEU A 90 -7.62 3.15 -8.62
N LEU A 91 -8.05 4.20 -7.91
CA LEU A 91 -9.44 4.64 -7.85
C LEU A 91 -9.96 5.14 -9.21
N ASP A 92 -9.16 5.87 -9.96
CA ASP A 92 -9.52 6.32 -11.31
C ASP A 92 -9.71 5.13 -12.27
N ASN A 93 -8.90 4.08 -12.10
CA ASN A 93 -8.93 2.92 -12.97
C ASN A 93 -10.08 1.95 -12.66
N VAL A 94 -10.62 1.91 -11.44
CA VAL A 94 -11.74 1.00 -11.11
C VAL A 94 -13.05 1.39 -11.83
N ALA A 95 -13.19 2.65 -12.25
CA ALA A 95 -14.35 3.15 -13.00
C ALA A 95 -14.27 2.84 -14.51
N LEU A 96 -13.11 2.38 -15.01
CA LEU A 96 -12.90 2.06 -16.42
C LEU A 96 -13.36 0.63 -16.73
N ALA A 97 -13.55 0.35 -18.04
CA ALA A 97 -13.89 -1.00 -18.49
C ALA A 97 -12.83 -2.03 -18.05
N ASP A 98 -13.30 -3.21 -17.63
CA ASP A 98 -12.41 -4.33 -17.31
C ASP A 98 -11.94 -5.00 -18.60
N GLU A 99 -10.78 -4.60 -19.07
CA GLU A 99 -10.15 -5.10 -20.29
C GLU A 99 -8.81 -5.77 -19.99
N GLU A 100 -8.36 -6.65 -20.88
CA GLU A 100 -7.02 -7.25 -20.84
C GLU A 100 -5.98 -6.19 -21.25
N LEU A 101 -5.03 -5.94 -20.37
CA LEU A 101 -3.90 -5.05 -20.59
C LEU A 101 -2.67 -5.86 -20.95
N THR A 102 -1.84 -5.31 -21.84
CA THR A 102 -0.54 -5.87 -22.22
C THR A 102 0.54 -5.06 -21.55
N ILE A 103 1.34 -5.70 -20.71
CA ILE A 103 2.34 -5.08 -19.84
C ILE A 103 3.71 -5.58 -20.27
N ASP A 104 4.64 -4.69 -20.53
CA ASP A 104 6.04 -5.04 -20.75
C ASP A 104 6.77 -5.01 -19.38
N ALA A 105 7.16 -6.17 -18.91
CA ALA A 105 7.92 -6.35 -17.68
C ALA A 105 9.37 -6.66 -18.02
N ASP A 106 10.14 -5.61 -18.37
CA ASP A 106 11.56 -5.72 -18.77
C ASP A 106 11.82 -6.68 -19.94
N GLY A 107 10.92 -6.64 -20.95
CA GLY A 107 10.98 -7.50 -22.15
C GLY A 107 10.17 -8.80 -22.04
N GLU A 108 9.62 -9.10 -20.88
CA GLU A 108 8.61 -10.15 -20.70
C GLU A 108 7.21 -9.56 -20.85
N ILE A 109 6.42 -10.09 -21.77
CA ILE A 109 5.05 -9.62 -21.99
C ILE A 109 4.09 -10.39 -21.09
N ILE A 110 3.46 -9.66 -20.18
CA ILE A 110 2.42 -10.16 -19.28
C ILE A 110 1.07 -9.64 -19.77
N LYS A 111 0.03 -10.49 -19.68
CA LYS A 111 -1.35 -10.11 -19.93
C LYS A 111 -2.17 -10.30 -18.65
N ALA A 112 -2.88 -9.26 -18.26
CA ALA A 112 -3.73 -9.25 -17.09
C ALA A 112 -4.93 -8.35 -17.29
N THR A 113 -6.09 -8.71 -16.73
CA THR A 113 -7.23 -7.78 -16.72
C THR A 113 -7.00 -6.65 -15.74
N ARG A 114 -7.61 -5.49 -16.00
CA ARG A 114 -7.58 -4.32 -15.10
C ARG A 114 -8.00 -4.71 -13.68
N SER A 115 -9.10 -5.44 -13.55
CA SER A 115 -9.62 -5.89 -12.25
C SER A 115 -8.65 -6.81 -11.50
N LEU A 116 -7.89 -7.65 -12.20
CA LEU A 116 -6.88 -8.52 -11.58
C LEU A 116 -5.74 -7.68 -10.97
N ILE A 117 -5.24 -6.68 -11.69
CA ILE A 117 -4.19 -5.77 -11.20
C ILE A 117 -4.67 -5.00 -9.96
N LEU A 118 -5.89 -4.45 -10.02
CA LEU A 118 -6.50 -3.72 -8.90
C LEU A 118 -6.75 -4.62 -7.68
N SER A 119 -7.17 -5.87 -7.91
CA SER A 119 -7.35 -6.87 -6.84
C SER A 119 -6.02 -7.24 -6.19
N GLN A 120 -4.96 -7.40 -7.00
CA GLN A 120 -3.61 -7.65 -6.49
C GLN A 120 -3.13 -6.51 -5.59
N ALA A 121 -3.39 -5.26 -5.94
CA ALA A 121 -3.01 -4.12 -5.11
C ALA A 121 -3.63 -4.20 -3.70
N VAL A 122 -4.90 -4.58 -3.59
CA VAL A 122 -5.59 -4.75 -2.30
C VAL A 122 -5.01 -5.89 -1.49
N VAL A 123 -4.84 -7.07 -2.11
CA VAL A 123 -4.35 -8.28 -1.42
C VAL A 123 -2.92 -8.10 -0.95
N HIS A 124 -2.03 -7.62 -1.82
CA HIS A 124 -0.63 -7.41 -1.53
C HIS A 124 -0.41 -6.38 -0.40
N ALA A 125 -1.17 -5.28 -0.41
CA ALA A 125 -1.06 -4.30 0.66
C ALA A 125 -1.55 -4.84 2.01
N ALA A 126 -2.64 -5.64 2.02
CA ALA A 126 -3.13 -6.27 3.24
C ALA A 126 -2.10 -7.27 3.82
N GLU A 127 -1.46 -8.06 2.95
CA GLU A 127 -0.41 -9.00 3.34
C GLU A 127 0.76 -8.29 4.03
N HIS A 128 1.32 -7.25 3.42
CA HIS A 128 2.46 -6.53 3.99
C HIS A 128 2.11 -5.71 5.22
N LYS A 129 0.91 -5.13 5.30
CA LYS A 129 0.44 -4.46 6.53
C LYS A 129 0.34 -5.46 7.70
N GLY A 130 -0.17 -6.67 7.45
CA GLY A 130 -0.21 -7.74 8.45
C GLY A 130 1.19 -8.18 8.87
N GLN A 131 2.12 -8.29 7.94
CA GLN A 131 3.53 -8.60 8.22
C GLN A 131 4.18 -7.51 9.09
N ILE A 132 4.02 -6.24 8.73
CA ILE A 132 4.53 -5.09 9.49
C ILE A 132 3.95 -5.09 10.90
N ALA A 133 2.64 -5.22 11.07
CA ALA A 133 1.99 -5.24 12.38
C ALA A 133 2.50 -6.40 13.25
N THR A 134 2.76 -7.56 12.66
CA THR A 134 3.33 -8.72 13.35
C THR A 134 4.75 -8.44 13.84
N ILE A 135 5.61 -7.85 13.00
CA ILE A 135 6.97 -7.46 13.38
C ILE A 135 6.94 -6.47 14.54
N LEU A 136 6.13 -5.42 14.42
CA LEU A 136 5.98 -4.40 15.46
C LEU A 136 5.57 -5.03 16.79
N LYS A 137 4.56 -5.90 16.78
CA LYS A 137 4.06 -6.58 17.98
C LYS A 137 5.14 -7.46 18.65
N GLN A 138 5.97 -8.15 17.86
CA GLN A 138 7.08 -8.97 18.39
C GLN A 138 8.12 -8.14 19.14
N HIS A 139 8.26 -6.86 18.80
CA HIS A 139 9.23 -5.93 19.38
C HIS A 139 8.60 -4.93 20.37
N GLY A 140 7.36 -5.15 20.79
CA GLY A 140 6.68 -4.32 21.80
C GLY A 140 6.12 -3.01 21.28
N HIS A 141 6.07 -2.82 19.95
CA HIS A 141 5.36 -1.72 19.29
C HIS A 141 3.97 -2.19 18.85
N HIS A 142 3.09 -1.24 18.52
CA HIS A 142 1.72 -1.57 18.18
C HIS A 142 1.22 -0.76 16.98
N LEU A 143 0.85 -1.49 15.93
CA LEU A 143 0.03 -1.00 14.84
C LEU A 143 -1.25 -1.80 14.88
N ASP A 144 -2.35 -1.19 15.31
CA ASP A 144 -3.61 -1.88 15.51
C ASP A 144 -4.30 -2.14 14.16
N LEU A 145 -4.41 -3.42 13.80
CA LEU A 145 -5.07 -3.81 12.57
C LEU A 145 -6.59 -3.67 12.65
N ASP A 146 -7.18 -3.70 13.86
CA ASP A 146 -8.62 -3.46 14.06
C ASP A 146 -8.98 -1.98 13.75
N GLU A 147 -8.02 -1.06 13.95
CA GLU A 147 -8.16 0.34 13.54
C GLU A 147 -7.91 0.57 12.02
N LEU A 148 -7.52 -0.47 11.29
CA LEU A 148 -7.26 -0.43 9.85
C LEU A 148 -8.24 -1.31 9.06
N ASP A 149 -9.18 -1.95 9.72
CA ASP A 149 -10.11 -2.88 9.09
C ASP A 149 -11.28 -2.15 8.38
N VAL A 150 -12.14 -2.92 7.72
CA VAL A 150 -13.29 -2.38 6.98
C VAL A 150 -14.34 -1.78 7.93
N TRP A 151 -14.45 -2.28 9.17
CA TRP A 151 -15.41 -1.75 10.13
C TRP A 151 -14.98 -0.39 10.67
N ALA A 152 -13.69 -0.20 10.96
CA ALA A 152 -13.15 1.10 11.33
C ALA A 152 -13.28 2.11 10.17
N PHE A 153 -13.01 1.70 8.93
CA PHE A 153 -13.21 2.53 7.74
C PHE A 153 -14.66 2.99 7.59
N ILE A 154 -15.63 2.08 7.75
CA ILE A 154 -17.07 2.42 7.67
C ILE A 154 -17.44 3.38 8.79
N ALA A 155 -17.01 3.13 10.02
CA ALA A 155 -17.34 3.97 11.17
C ALA A 155 -16.82 5.40 10.99
N GLU A 156 -15.60 5.57 10.46
CA GLU A 156 -14.99 6.89 10.25
C GLU A 156 -15.62 7.63 9.06
N THR A 157 -15.85 6.94 7.93
CA THR A 157 -16.33 7.61 6.71
C THR A 157 -17.84 7.83 6.64
N GLN A 158 -18.65 7.14 7.46
CA GLN A 158 -20.10 7.34 7.51
C GLN A 158 -20.54 8.26 8.66
N SER A 159 -19.66 8.57 9.61
CA SER A 159 -19.96 9.53 10.67
C SER A 159 -19.95 10.99 10.18
N ASP A 160 -19.37 11.25 9.02
CA ASP A 160 -19.25 12.58 8.42
C ASP A 160 -20.34 12.86 7.36
N ALA A 161 -21.32 11.98 7.20
CA ALA A 161 -22.44 12.09 6.26
C ALA A 161 -23.77 12.34 6.99
#